data_618a92604950a52c131a0fa301de6697
#
_entry.id   618a92604950a52c131a0fa301de6697
#
_cell.length_a   1.000
_cell.length_b   1.000
_cell.length_c   1.000
_cell.angle_alpha   90.00
_cell.angle_beta   90.00
_cell.angle_gamma   90.00
#
_symmetry.space_group_name_H-M   'P 1'
#
loop_
_entity.id
_entity.type
_entity.pdbx_description
1 polymer ?
#
loop_
_entity_poly.entity_id
_entity_poly.type
_entity_poly.pdbx_seq_one_letter_code
_entity_poly.pdbx_strand_id
1 'polypeptide(L)'
;MDEYFSANRTMGVVPLSIALMVSFMSAITVLGISAETYIHGTQVTLLYLGGFFGTPIVLYLYLPVFTELNTMSVYEYLEKRFGVGARLLASTANFLQLLLYTGIVLFAPSLALEATTGLSGNMSIVLIGLICTFYSTVGGIKAVLITDVFQAVLIFTALLCVLSIAASDLDGGLSNVWSIAQEDGRIEFFDFRIDPTIRHTWWALLIGGTTMFLSLYAVNQIQVQRLLTAKSLKSSQRALILSG
;
A
#
# COMPACT_ATOMS: atom_id res chain seq x y z
N MET A 1 -14.70 -7.04 -21.73
CA MET A 1 -13.45 -7.39 -21.02
C MET A 1 -12.67 -6.14 -20.63
N ASP A 2 -12.44 -5.22 -21.54
CA ASP A 2 -11.64 -4.00 -21.28
C ASP A 2 -12.24 -3.09 -20.21
N GLU A 3 -13.55 -2.93 -20.14
CA GLU A 3 -14.18 -2.17 -19.07
C GLU A 3 -13.95 -2.79 -17.70
N TYR A 4 -14.06 -4.11 -17.58
CA TYR A 4 -13.93 -4.84 -16.33
C TYR A 4 -12.49 -4.79 -15.78
N PHE A 5 -11.48 -4.96 -16.62
CA PHE A 5 -10.09 -5.06 -16.18
C PHE A 5 -9.29 -3.75 -16.28
N SER A 6 -9.69 -2.79 -17.14
CA SER A 6 -8.96 -1.54 -17.38
C SER A 6 -9.79 -0.27 -17.20
N ALA A 7 -11.07 -0.38 -16.82
CA ALA A 7 -12.00 0.76 -16.79
C ALA A 7 -12.01 1.55 -18.11
N ASN A 8 -11.83 0.87 -19.25
CA ASN A 8 -11.68 1.47 -20.58
C ASN A 8 -10.59 2.56 -20.65
N ARG A 9 -9.62 2.55 -19.73
CA ARG A 9 -8.58 3.60 -19.61
C ARG A 9 -9.14 5.01 -19.48
N THR A 10 -10.20 5.18 -18.71
CA THR A 10 -10.91 6.47 -18.56
C THR A 10 -10.70 7.12 -17.20
N MET A 11 -9.94 6.50 -16.31
CA MET A 11 -9.78 6.99 -14.95
C MET A 11 -9.07 8.37 -14.92
N GLY A 12 -9.63 9.26 -14.09
CA GLY A 12 -9.05 10.57 -13.81
C GLY A 12 -7.81 10.47 -12.92
N VAL A 13 -6.93 11.46 -12.99
CA VAL A 13 -5.68 11.50 -12.21
C VAL A 13 -5.94 11.48 -10.70
N VAL A 14 -6.86 12.31 -10.20
CA VAL A 14 -7.13 12.43 -8.76
C VAL A 14 -7.71 11.15 -8.14
N PRO A 15 -8.80 10.55 -8.68
CA PRO A 15 -9.28 9.28 -8.14
C PRO A 15 -8.24 8.18 -8.19
N LEU A 16 -7.45 8.13 -9.27
CA LEU A 16 -6.39 7.14 -9.41
C LEU A 16 -5.27 7.34 -8.39
N SER A 17 -4.83 8.57 -8.14
CA SER A 17 -3.79 8.85 -7.14
C SER A 17 -4.25 8.48 -5.72
N ILE A 18 -5.49 8.79 -5.36
CA ILE A 18 -6.06 8.39 -4.08
C ILE A 18 -6.12 6.86 -3.96
N ALA A 19 -6.61 6.17 -5.00
CA ALA A 19 -6.68 4.72 -5.02
C ALA A 19 -5.29 4.06 -4.92
N LEU A 20 -4.26 4.60 -5.59
CA LEU A 20 -2.89 4.12 -5.50
C LEU A 20 -2.33 4.28 -4.09
N MET A 21 -2.53 5.44 -3.46
CA MET A 21 -2.08 5.74 -2.10
C MET A 21 -2.72 4.77 -1.08
N VAL A 22 -4.05 4.60 -1.16
CA VAL A 22 -4.80 3.83 -0.15
C VAL A 22 -4.68 2.32 -0.35
N SER A 23 -4.30 1.85 -1.52
CA SER A 23 -4.23 0.41 -1.86
C SER A 23 -3.40 -0.43 -0.88
N PHE A 24 -2.41 0.16 -0.25
CA PHE A 24 -1.55 -0.49 0.73
C PHE A 24 -1.78 0.00 2.17
N MET A 25 -2.69 0.95 2.35
CA MET A 25 -3.13 1.36 3.68
C MET A 25 -4.12 0.33 4.22
N SER A 26 -3.61 -0.63 4.93
CA SER A 26 -4.38 -1.70 5.57
C SER A 26 -4.38 -1.54 7.09
N ALA A 27 -5.22 -2.32 7.78
CA ALA A 27 -5.16 -2.43 9.23
C ALA A 27 -3.75 -2.83 9.71
N ILE A 28 -3.05 -3.69 8.97
CA ILE A 28 -1.67 -4.10 9.27
C ILE A 28 -0.73 -2.90 9.16
N THR A 29 -0.88 -2.04 8.15
CA THR A 29 -0.05 -0.85 7.99
C THR A 29 -0.27 0.12 9.15
N VAL A 30 -1.53 0.45 9.45
CA VAL A 30 -1.86 1.42 10.51
C VAL A 30 -1.42 0.90 11.89
N LEU A 31 -1.81 -0.31 12.24
CA LEU A 31 -1.48 -0.90 13.55
C LEU A 31 0.01 -1.27 13.64
N GLY A 32 0.58 -1.82 12.57
CA GLY A 32 1.97 -2.28 12.56
C GLY A 32 2.97 -1.13 12.62
N ILE A 33 2.80 -0.07 11.83
CA ILE A 33 3.70 1.09 11.88
C ILE A 33 3.55 1.84 13.21
N SER A 34 2.33 1.95 13.75
CA SER A 34 2.13 2.55 15.07
C SER A 34 2.83 1.76 16.17
N ALA A 35 2.71 0.44 16.16
CA ALA A 35 3.38 -0.44 17.12
C ALA A 35 4.91 -0.39 16.96
N GLU A 36 5.41 -0.40 15.72
CA GLU A 36 6.84 -0.31 15.41
C GLU A 36 7.43 1.03 15.89
N THR A 37 6.73 2.13 15.62
CA THR A 37 7.14 3.46 16.10
C THR A 37 7.14 3.54 17.63
N TYR A 38 6.14 2.95 18.28
CA TYR A 38 6.04 2.92 19.74
C TYR A 38 7.17 2.14 20.37
N ILE A 39 7.52 0.95 19.83
CA ILE A 39 8.51 0.05 20.42
C ILE A 39 9.94 0.47 20.06
N HIS A 40 10.18 0.88 18.81
CA HIS A 40 11.51 1.06 18.24
C HIS A 40 11.82 2.51 17.81
N GLY A 41 10.92 3.45 18.08
CA GLY A 41 11.12 4.87 17.77
C GLY A 41 10.73 5.28 16.36
N THR A 42 10.90 6.57 16.09
CA THR A 42 10.41 7.24 14.87
C THR A 42 11.22 6.95 13.63
N GLN A 43 12.41 6.37 13.73
CA GLN A 43 13.32 6.15 12.61
C GLN A 43 12.70 5.28 11.49
N VAL A 44 11.79 4.37 11.82
CA VAL A 44 11.04 3.55 10.84
C VAL A 44 10.36 4.39 9.76
N THR A 45 9.99 5.65 10.06
CA THR A 45 9.36 6.56 9.09
C THR A 45 10.25 6.90 7.88
N LEU A 46 11.56 6.74 8.02
CA LEU A 46 12.51 6.91 6.91
C LEU A 46 12.30 5.86 5.79
N LEU A 47 11.61 4.76 6.07
CA LEU A 47 11.21 3.78 5.05
C LEU A 47 10.44 4.44 3.90
N TYR A 48 9.60 5.44 4.21
CA TYR A 48 8.81 6.16 3.21
C TYR A 48 9.65 7.05 2.28
N LEU A 49 10.85 7.46 2.70
CA LEU A 49 11.79 8.16 1.80
C LEU A 49 12.21 7.28 0.62
N GLY A 50 12.09 5.96 0.74
CA GLY A 50 12.30 5.04 -0.37
C GLY A 50 11.38 5.31 -1.55
N GLY A 51 10.15 5.80 -1.31
CA GLY A 51 9.24 6.23 -2.35
C GLY A 51 9.76 7.40 -3.16
N PHE A 52 10.45 8.37 -2.52
CA PHE A 52 11.06 9.51 -3.20
C PHE A 52 12.11 9.07 -4.24
N PHE A 53 12.93 8.07 -3.92
CA PHE A 53 13.92 7.51 -4.84
C PHE A 53 13.33 6.50 -5.82
N GLY A 54 12.35 5.71 -5.38
CA GLY A 54 11.69 4.71 -6.21
C GLY A 54 10.77 5.29 -7.28
N THR A 55 10.06 6.38 -6.97
CA THR A 55 9.10 7.00 -7.90
C THR A 55 9.72 7.38 -9.25
N PRO A 56 10.85 8.09 -9.36
CA PRO A 56 11.47 8.37 -10.66
C PRO A 56 11.81 7.11 -11.45
N ILE A 57 12.26 6.06 -10.78
CA ILE A 57 12.58 4.78 -11.41
C ILE A 57 11.33 4.15 -12.03
N VAL A 58 10.22 4.13 -11.30
CA VAL A 58 8.94 3.62 -11.83
C VAL A 58 8.45 4.47 -12.99
N LEU A 59 8.49 5.80 -12.87
CA LEU A 59 7.97 6.75 -13.85
C LEU A 59 8.69 6.67 -15.20
N TYR A 60 10.02 6.53 -15.19
CA TYR A 60 10.83 6.67 -16.39
C TYR A 60 11.35 5.33 -16.94
N LEU A 61 11.45 4.29 -16.12
CA LEU A 61 11.96 2.99 -16.56
C LEU A 61 10.85 1.95 -16.73
N TYR A 62 9.94 1.80 -15.76
CA TYR A 62 8.96 0.71 -15.76
C TYR A 62 7.65 1.07 -16.47
N LEU A 63 7.05 2.19 -16.11
CA LEU A 63 5.73 2.56 -16.61
C LEU A 63 5.67 2.77 -18.14
N PRO A 64 6.68 3.38 -18.80
CA PRO A 64 6.71 3.48 -20.25
C PRO A 64 6.69 2.11 -20.94
N VAL A 65 7.46 1.15 -20.43
CA VAL A 65 7.53 -0.21 -21.00
C VAL A 65 6.16 -0.88 -21.01
N PHE A 66 5.42 -0.84 -19.91
CA PHE A 66 4.08 -1.44 -19.85
C PHE A 66 3.06 -0.71 -20.72
N THR A 67 3.19 0.61 -20.83
CA THR A 67 2.29 1.42 -21.65
C THR A 67 2.53 1.17 -23.15
N GLU A 68 3.77 1.11 -23.59
CA GLU A 68 4.15 0.86 -24.99
C GLU A 68 3.80 -0.57 -25.45
N LEU A 69 4.03 -1.55 -24.57
CA LEU A 69 3.68 -2.94 -24.85
C LEU A 69 2.18 -3.18 -24.93
N ASN A 70 1.38 -2.22 -24.48
CA ASN A 70 -0.09 -2.30 -24.43
C ASN A 70 -0.61 -3.56 -23.74
N THR A 71 0.14 -4.05 -22.75
CA THR A 71 -0.19 -5.25 -21.99
C THR A 71 -0.92 -4.89 -20.71
N MET A 72 -1.86 -5.74 -20.29
CA MET A 72 -2.58 -5.59 -19.03
C MET A 72 -1.94 -6.39 -17.90
N SER A 73 -0.91 -7.18 -18.21
CA SER A 73 -0.26 -8.08 -17.27
C SER A 73 1.26 -7.96 -17.32
N VAL A 74 1.85 -7.80 -16.14
CA VAL A 74 3.31 -7.85 -15.96
C VAL A 74 3.88 -9.21 -16.44
N TYR A 75 3.12 -10.28 -16.28
CA TYR A 75 3.53 -11.63 -16.68
C TYR A 75 3.55 -11.81 -18.22
N GLU A 76 2.74 -11.07 -18.95
CA GLU A 76 2.79 -11.06 -20.42
C GLU A 76 4.10 -10.45 -20.94
N TYR A 77 4.63 -9.42 -20.26
CA TYR A 77 5.96 -8.92 -20.54
C TYR A 77 7.05 -9.99 -20.37
N LEU A 78 6.95 -10.76 -19.27
CA LEU A 78 7.90 -11.86 -19.04
C LEU A 78 7.81 -12.95 -20.11
N GLU A 79 6.60 -13.27 -20.57
CA GLU A 79 6.41 -14.21 -21.68
C GLU A 79 7.06 -13.72 -22.98
N LYS A 80 6.80 -12.46 -23.36
CA LYS A 80 7.35 -11.86 -24.58
C LYS A 80 8.87 -11.78 -24.56
N ARG A 81 9.48 -11.64 -23.39
CA ARG A 81 10.93 -11.48 -23.24
C ARG A 81 11.68 -12.80 -22.98
N PHE A 82 11.13 -13.68 -22.17
CA PHE A 82 11.79 -14.88 -21.64
C PHE A 82 11.02 -16.18 -21.94
N GLY A 83 9.86 -16.09 -22.58
CA GLY A 83 9.04 -17.24 -22.95
C GLY A 83 8.03 -17.66 -21.87
N VAL A 84 7.21 -18.65 -22.23
CA VAL A 84 6.06 -19.13 -21.43
C VAL A 84 6.49 -19.68 -20.06
N GLY A 85 7.65 -20.32 -19.96
CA GLY A 85 8.16 -20.88 -18.70
C GLY A 85 8.37 -19.79 -17.64
N ALA A 86 8.94 -18.64 -18.00
CA ALA A 86 9.12 -17.51 -17.10
C ALA A 86 7.78 -16.91 -16.63
N ARG A 87 6.82 -16.80 -17.55
CA ARG A 87 5.45 -16.37 -17.21
C ARG A 87 4.79 -17.29 -16.19
N LEU A 88 4.81 -18.61 -16.44
CA LEU A 88 4.18 -19.59 -15.58
C LEU A 88 4.82 -19.60 -14.18
N LEU A 89 6.14 -19.59 -14.10
CA LEU A 89 6.86 -19.57 -12.83
C LEU A 89 6.49 -18.31 -12.02
N ALA A 90 6.60 -17.14 -12.64
CA ALA A 90 6.32 -15.86 -11.95
C ALA A 90 4.85 -15.74 -11.53
N SER A 91 3.90 -16.13 -12.39
CA SER A 91 2.46 -16.06 -12.07
C SER A 91 2.08 -17.05 -10.97
N THR A 92 2.66 -18.26 -10.97
CA THR A 92 2.42 -19.26 -9.91
C THR A 92 2.98 -18.77 -8.57
N ALA A 93 4.20 -18.23 -8.56
CA ALA A 93 4.81 -17.66 -7.36
C ALA A 93 3.96 -16.52 -6.80
N ASN A 94 3.50 -15.61 -7.67
CA ASN A 94 2.62 -14.52 -7.25
C ASN A 94 1.26 -15.01 -6.75
N PHE A 95 0.68 -16.03 -7.37
CA PHE A 95 -0.57 -16.63 -6.92
C PHE A 95 -0.44 -17.18 -5.49
N LEU A 96 0.62 -17.94 -5.22
CA LEU A 96 0.88 -18.47 -3.87
C LEU A 96 1.14 -17.34 -2.86
N GLN A 97 1.90 -16.32 -3.24
CA GLN A 97 2.11 -15.13 -2.41
C GLN A 97 0.79 -14.44 -2.06
N LEU A 98 -0.06 -14.18 -3.05
CA LEU A 98 -1.36 -13.54 -2.83
C LEU A 98 -2.30 -14.38 -1.97
N LEU A 99 -2.30 -15.70 -2.15
CA LEU A 99 -3.11 -16.60 -1.34
C LEU A 99 -2.74 -16.48 0.15
N LEU A 100 -1.45 -16.58 0.46
CA LEU A 100 -0.96 -16.46 1.83
C LEU A 100 -1.16 -15.05 2.40
N TYR A 101 -0.87 -14.02 1.59
CA TYR A 101 -1.04 -12.62 1.98
C TYR A 101 -2.50 -12.27 2.28
N THR A 102 -3.44 -12.74 1.46
CA THR A 102 -4.89 -12.51 1.68
C THR A 102 -5.36 -13.08 3.01
N GLY A 103 -4.84 -14.24 3.42
CA GLY A 103 -5.14 -14.80 4.75
C GLY A 103 -4.74 -13.86 5.89
N ILE A 104 -3.54 -13.26 5.82
CA ILE A 104 -3.06 -12.30 6.81
C ILE A 104 -3.88 -11.01 6.77
N VAL A 105 -4.19 -10.51 5.58
CA VAL A 105 -4.96 -9.26 5.39
C VAL A 105 -6.39 -9.38 5.91
N LEU A 106 -7.02 -10.55 5.80
CA LEU A 106 -8.35 -10.79 6.37
C LEU A 106 -8.32 -10.98 7.89
N PHE A 107 -7.25 -11.53 8.41
CA PHE A 107 -7.13 -11.83 9.84
C PHE A 107 -7.06 -10.54 10.71
N ALA A 108 -6.28 -9.55 10.33
CA ALA A 108 -6.12 -8.34 11.14
C ALA A 108 -7.42 -7.53 11.34
N PRO A 109 -8.23 -7.24 10.29
CA PRO A 109 -9.54 -6.61 10.46
C PRO A 109 -10.52 -7.48 11.26
N SER A 110 -10.43 -8.83 11.15
CA SER A 110 -11.32 -9.72 11.89
C SER A 110 -11.12 -9.63 13.39
N LEU A 111 -9.86 -9.47 13.85
CA LEU A 111 -9.57 -9.23 15.26
C LEU A 111 -10.17 -7.92 15.78
N ALA A 112 -10.06 -6.85 14.97
CA ALA A 112 -10.66 -5.56 15.33
C ALA A 112 -12.20 -5.65 15.40
N LEU A 113 -12.81 -6.36 14.46
CA LEU A 113 -14.25 -6.58 14.43
C LEU A 113 -14.72 -7.45 15.61
N GLU A 114 -13.99 -8.48 15.95
CA GLU A 114 -14.24 -9.30 17.14
C GLU A 114 -14.18 -8.48 18.42
N ALA A 115 -13.14 -7.66 18.59
CA ALA A 115 -12.96 -6.82 19.76
C ALA A 115 -14.04 -5.76 19.92
N THR A 116 -14.60 -5.22 18.81
CA THR A 116 -15.58 -4.12 18.84
C THR A 116 -17.03 -4.59 18.81
N THR A 117 -17.33 -5.70 18.15
CA THR A 117 -18.71 -6.17 17.93
C THR A 117 -19.05 -7.46 18.70
N GLY A 118 -18.05 -8.18 19.19
CA GLY A 118 -18.24 -9.49 19.82
C GLY A 118 -18.50 -10.63 18.83
N LEU A 119 -18.45 -10.38 17.51
CA LEU A 119 -18.51 -11.42 16.51
C LEU A 119 -17.25 -12.28 16.54
N SER A 120 -17.39 -13.61 16.42
CA SER A 120 -16.20 -14.48 16.37
C SER A 120 -15.30 -14.14 15.17
N GLY A 121 -13.98 -14.24 15.34
CA GLY A 121 -13.00 -13.95 14.28
C GLY A 121 -13.27 -14.74 13.01
N ASN A 122 -13.65 -16.01 13.09
CA ASN A 122 -13.99 -16.83 11.94
C ASN A 122 -15.21 -16.30 11.16
N MET A 123 -16.26 -15.87 11.86
CA MET A 123 -17.44 -15.27 11.24
C MET A 123 -17.08 -13.95 10.57
N SER A 124 -16.24 -13.15 11.21
CA SER A 124 -15.76 -11.87 10.68
C SER A 124 -14.94 -12.06 9.40
N ILE A 125 -14.05 -13.04 9.34
CA ILE A 125 -13.27 -13.38 8.13
C ILE A 125 -14.20 -13.76 6.99
N VAL A 126 -15.17 -14.65 7.23
CA VAL A 126 -16.12 -15.08 6.21
C VAL A 126 -16.96 -13.91 5.70
N LEU A 127 -17.48 -13.08 6.60
CA LEU A 127 -18.32 -11.93 6.25
C LEU A 127 -17.53 -10.91 5.40
N ILE A 128 -16.35 -10.51 5.85
CA ILE A 128 -15.49 -9.58 5.10
C ILE A 128 -15.13 -10.17 3.72
N GLY A 129 -14.71 -11.43 3.68
CA GLY A 129 -14.33 -12.10 2.45
C GLY A 129 -15.46 -12.17 1.45
N LEU A 130 -16.68 -12.53 1.88
CA LEU A 130 -17.86 -12.59 1.02
C LEU A 130 -18.25 -11.22 0.47
N ILE A 131 -18.29 -10.19 1.31
CA ILE A 131 -18.61 -8.81 0.88
C ILE A 131 -17.57 -8.32 -0.14
N CYS A 132 -16.29 -8.50 0.15
CA CYS A 132 -15.22 -8.08 -0.77
C CYS A 132 -15.28 -8.82 -2.11
N THR A 133 -15.50 -10.13 -2.08
CA THR A 133 -15.63 -10.93 -3.29
C THR A 133 -16.84 -10.51 -4.11
N PHE A 134 -17.98 -10.27 -3.47
CA PHE A 134 -19.20 -9.88 -4.14
C PHE A 134 -19.03 -8.55 -4.90
N TYR A 135 -18.63 -7.48 -4.22
CA TYR A 135 -18.52 -6.17 -4.90
C TYR A 135 -17.42 -6.14 -5.96
N SER A 136 -16.30 -6.84 -5.73
CA SER A 136 -15.22 -6.92 -6.71
C SER A 136 -15.61 -7.69 -7.96
N THR A 137 -16.36 -8.78 -7.79
CA THR A 137 -16.82 -9.61 -8.93
C THR A 137 -17.86 -8.89 -9.78
N VAL A 138 -18.79 -8.17 -9.15
CA VAL A 138 -19.85 -7.46 -9.86
C VAL A 138 -19.35 -6.18 -10.52
N GLY A 139 -18.49 -5.45 -9.83
CA GLY A 139 -18.11 -4.08 -10.24
C GLY A 139 -16.79 -3.94 -10.99
N GLY A 140 -15.96 -4.98 -11.03
CA GLY A 140 -14.63 -4.94 -11.66
C GLY A 140 -13.72 -3.86 -11.09
N ILE A 141 -12.66 -3.52 -11.83
CA ILE A 141 -11.65 -2.55 -11.36
C ILE A 141 -12.20 -1.14 -11.11
N LYS A 142 -13.22 -0.72 -11.84
CA LYS A 142 -13.81 0.60 -11.67
C LYS A 142 -14.50 0.74 -10.31
N ALA A 143 -15.26 -0.27 -9.89
CA ALA A 143 -15.89 -0.28 -8.57
C ALA A 143 -14.84 -0.31 -7.46
N VAL A 144 -13.77 -1.10 -7.60
CA VAL A 144 -12.67 -1.15 -6.64
C VAL A 144 -12.03 0.22 -6.48
N LEU A 145 -11.70 0.91 -7.58
CA LEU A 145 -11.10 2.25 -7.52
C LEU A 145 -12.03 3.30 -6.86
N ILE A 146 -13.34 3.19 -7.05
CA ILE A 146 -14.31 4.10 -6.40
C ILE A 146 -14.41 3.78 -4.91
N THR A 147 -14.47 2.50 -4.55
CA THR A 147 -14.50 2.09 -3.13
C THR A 147 -13.20 2.45 -2.40
N ASP A 148 -12.05 2.40 -3.07
CA ASP A 148 -10.77 2.86 -2.51
C ASP A 148 -10.83 4.35 -2.14
N VAL A 149 -11.40 5.21 -3.00
CA VAL A 149 -11.58 6.63 -2.70
C VAL A 149 -12.48 6.85 -1.48
N PHE A 150 -13.58 6.10 -1.39
CA PHE A 150 -14.46 6.15 -0.23
C PHE A 150 -13.77 5.69 1.06
N GLN A 151 -13.03 4.59 0.98
CA GLN A 151 -12.24 4.06 2.11
C GLN A 151 -11.14 5.04 2.53
N ALA A 152 -10.51 5.76 1.59
CA ALA A 152 -9.57 6.83 1.91
C ALA A 152 -10.18 7.87 2.86
N VAL A 153 -11.36 8.38 2.50
CA VAL A 153 -12.05 9.38 3.33
C VAL A 153 -12.34 8.83 4.73
N LEU A 154 -12.78 7.57 4.83
CA LEU A 154 -13.03 6.93 6.13
C LEU A 154 -11.76 6.77 6.95
N ILE A 155 -10.66 6.31 6.35
CA ILE A 155 -9.38 6.11 7.05
C ILE A 155 -8.85 7.45 7.59
N PHE A 156 -8.79 8.49 6.75
CA PHE A 156 -8.30 9.79 7.18
C PHE A 156 -9.21 10.43 8.25
N THR A 157 -10.52 10.30 8.11
CA THR A 157 -11.46 10.77 9.13
C THR A 157 -11.25 10.06 10.46
N ALA A 158 -11.10 8.73 10.44
CA ALA A 158 -10.85 7.94 11.64
C ALA A 158 -9.52 8.33 12.32
N LEU A 159 -8.45 8.50 11.54
CA LEU A 159 -7.15 8.94 12.08
C LEU A 159 -7.23 10.33 12.70
N LEU A 160 -7.91 11.29 12.06
CA LEU A 160 -8.10 12.62 12.60
C LEU A 160 -8.94 12.59 13.89
N CYS A 161 -9.98 11.77 13.96
CA CYS A 161 -10.79 11.61 15.17
C CYS A 161 -9.94 11.04 16.32
N VAL A 162 -9.17 9.99 16.06
CA VAL A 162 -8.28 9.39 17.08
C VAL A 162 -7.25 10.40 17.59
N LEU A 163 -6.60 11.12 16.67
CA LEU A 163 -5.63 12.16 17.05
C LEU A 163 -6.29 13.30 17.87
N SER A 164 -7.49 13.73 17.48
CA SER A 164 -8.21 14.80 18.17
C SER A 164 -8.62 14.38 19.59
N ILE A 165 -9.14 13.17 19.75
CA ILE A 165 -9.52 12.61 21.05
C ILE A 165 -8.26 12.45 21.92
N ALA A 166 -7.21 11.82 21.41
CA ALA A 166 -5.96 11.65 22.14
C ALA A 166 -5.33 12.98 22.57
N ALA A 167 -5.41 14.02 21.72
CA ALA A 167 -4.92 15.35 22.06
C ALA A 167 -5.75 16.04 23.14
N SER A 168 -7.08 15.78 23.19
CA SER A 168 -7.97 16.37 24.20
C SER A 168 -7.86 15.68 25.57
N ASP A 169 -7.54 14.39 25.59
CA ASP A 169 -7.45 13.58 26.80
C ASP A 169 -6.10 13.73 27.53
N LEU A 170 -5.10 14.34 26.87
CA LEU A 170 -3.76 14.51 27.43
C LEU A 170 -3.53 15.95 27.93
N ASP A 171 -3.07 16.09 29.16
CA ASP A 171 -2.59 17.35 29.70
C ASP A 171 -1.43 17.88 28.85
N GLY A 172 -1.59 19.07 28.26
CA GLY A 172 -0.59 19.64 27.33
C GLY A 172 -0.71 19.21 25.87
N GLY A 173 -1.67 18.32 25.52
CA GLY A 173 -1.98 17.95 24.15
C GLY A 173 -0.83 17.25 23.42
N LEU A 174 -0.78 17.39 22.09
CA LEU A 174 0.24 16.75 21.24
C LEU A 174 1.68 17.22 21.53
N SER A 175 1.87 18.43 22.07
CA SER A 175 3.21 18.91 22.43
C SER A 175 3.79 18.10 23.60
N ASN A 176 2.97 17.70 24.55
CA ASN A 176 3.38 16.86 25.67
C ASN A 176 3.76 15.45 25.21
N VAL A 177 3.00 14.87 24.26
CA VAL A 177 3.34 13.59 23.64
C VAL A 177 4.74 13.63 23.00
N TRP A 178 5.03 14.72 22.29
CA TRP A 178 6.35 14.91 21.68
C TRP A 178 7.46 15.00 22.73
N SER A 179 7.26 15.78 23.81
CA SER A 179 8.23 15.91 24.89
C SER A 179 8.53 14.59 25.57
N ILE A 180 7.48 13.82 25.91
CA ILE A 180 7.62 12.48 26.52
C ILE A 180 8.38 11.53 25.58
N ALA A 181 8.02 11.53 24.30
CA ALA A 181 8.70 10.68 23.33
C ALA A 181 10.19 11.07 23.13
N GLN A 182 10.52 12.35 23.29
CA GLN A 182 11.90 12.84 23.24
C GLN A 182 12.67 12.45 24.50
N GLU A 183 12.08 12.60 25.69
CA GLU A 183 12.66 12.18 26.97
C GLU A 183 12.92 10.67 27.00
N ASP A 184 12.02 9.87 26.45
CA ASP A 184 12.16 8.41 26.32
C ASP A 184 13.15 7.98 25.23
N GLY A 185 13.77 8.94 24.48
CA GLY A 185 14.70 8.62 23.40
C GLY A 185 14.06 7.96 22.18
N ARG A 186 12.73 8.09 22.00
CA ARG A 186 11.99 7.49 20.87
C ARG A 186 12.01 8.32 19.60
N ILE A 187 12.43 9.60 19.69
CA ILE A 187 12.56 10.50 18.56
C ILE A 187 13.99 10.43 18.04
N GLU A 188 14.23 9.48 17.18
CA GLU A 188 15.51 9.26 16.52
C GLU A 188 15.30 9.19 15.00
N PHE A 189 16.12 9.93 14.21
CA PHE A 189 16.02 9.97 12.76
C PHE A 189 17.35 9.73 12.05
N PHE A 190 18.48 9.74 12.77
CA PHE A 190 19.80 9.84 12.16
C PHE A 190 20.79 8.79 12.68
N ASP A 191 20.36 7.51 12.68
CA ASP A 191 21.30 6.41 12.91
C ASP A 191 21.96 6.00 11.59
N PHE A 192 23.17 6.51 11.36
CA PHE A 192 23.96 6.23 10.16
C PHE A 192 24.91 5.03 10.30
N ARG A 193 24.81 4.25 11.37
CA ARG A 193 25.66 3.06 11.55
C ARG A 193 25.45 2.07 10.42
N ILE A 194 26.55 1.52 9.91
CA ILE A 194 26.54 0.49 8.86
C ILE A 194 26.69 -0.88 9.56
N ASP A 195 25.67 -1.25 10.30
CA ASP A 195 25.62 -2.52 11.04
C ASP A 195 24.32 -3.26 10.67
N PRO A 196 24.41 -4.42 10.01
CA PRO A 196 23.22 -5.17 9.58
C PRO A 196 22.47 -5.83 10.75
N THR A 197 23.03 -5.84 11.95
CA THR A 197 22.36 -6.38 13.15
C THR A 197 21.42 -5.38 13.80
N ILE A 198 21.56 -4.09 13.47
CA ILE A 198 20.69 -3.02 13.97
C ILE A 198 19.43 -2.99 13.12
N ARG A 199 18.26 -3.03 13.78
CA ARG A 199 16.94 -3.08 13.15
C ARG A 199 16.67 -1.90 12.21
N HIS A 200 16.90 -0.69 12.71
CA HIS A 200 16.64 0.54 11.98
C HIS A 200 17.93 1.35 11.84
N THR A 201 18.59 1.24 10.70
CA THR A 201 19.64 2.18 10.31
C THR A 201 19.15 2.99 9.12
N TRP A 202 19.69 4.19 8.94
CA TRP A 202 19.33 5.08 7.84
C TRP A 202 19.47 4.38 6.47
N TRP A 203 20.56 3.65 6.29
CA TRP A 203 20.88 2.91 5.05
C TRP A 203 19.92 1.75 4.81
N ALA A 204 19.65 0.96 5.85
CA ALA A 204 18.74 -0.17 5.75
C ALA A 204 17.32 0.28 5.39
N LEU A 205 16.83 1.36 6.00
CA LEU A 205 15.50 1.89 5.74
C LEU A 205 15.41 2.56 4.38
N LEU A 206 16.42 3.31 3.93
CA LEU A 206 16.40 3.96 2.62
C LEU A 206 16.48 2.94 1.48
N ILE A 207 17.44 2.03 1.53
CA ILE A 207 17.61 1.00 0.49
C ILE A 207 16.43 0.02 0.53
N GLY A 208 16.08 -0.45 1.73
CA GLY A 208 14.93 -1.33 1.95
C GLY A 208 13.62 -0.69 1.51
N GLY A 209 13.38 0.57 1.88
CA GLY A 209 12.20 1.33 1.47
C GLY A 209 12.13 1.55 -0.04
N THR A 210 13.26 1.89 -0.68
CA THR A 210 13.30 2.01 -2.16
C THR A 210 13.00 0.69 -2.83
N THR A 211 13.60 -0.40 -2.37
CA THR A 211 13.36 -1.74 -2.92
C THR A 211 11.93 -2.20 -2.70
N MET A 212 11.39 -1.95 -1.51
CA MET A 212 9.98 -2.23 -1.19
C MET A 212 9.04 -1.43 -2.10
N PHE A 213 9.29 -0.12 -2.28
CA PHE A 213 8.51 0.72 -3.18
C PHE A 213 8.53 0.19 -4.62
N LEU A 214 9.70 -0.18 -5.13
CA LEU A 214 9.84 -0.77 -6.46
C LEU A 214 9.08 -2.10 -6.58
N SER A 215 9.12 -2.95 -5.56
CA SER A 215 8.38 -4.22 -5.58
C SER A 215 6.87 -4.01 -5.64
N LEU A 216 6.37 -2.93 -5.02
CA LEU A 216 4.95 -2.61 -4.99
C LEU A 216 4.48 -1.89 -6.25
N TYR A 217 5.20 -0.88 -6.73
CA TYR A 217 4.73 0.00 -7.80
C TYR A 217 5.32 -0.30 -9.19
N ALA A 218 6.48 -0.97 -9.26
CA ALA A 218 7.11 -1.27 -10.54
C ALA A 218 6.65 -2.62 -11.13
N VAL A 219 6.48 -3.65 -10.30
CA VAL A 219 6.27 -5.03 -10.78
C VAL A 219 5.05 -5.74 -10.21
N ASN A 220 4.39 -5.18 -9.20
CA ASN A 220 3.17 -5.76 -8.65
C ASN A 220 2.02 -5.60 -9.64
N GLN A 221 1.39 -6.72 -10.03
CA GLN A 221 0.30 -6.77 -11.00
C GLN A 221 -0.85 -5.83 -10.64
N ILE A 222 -1.22 -5.75 -9.36
CA ILE A 222 -2.36 -4.95 -8.88
C ILE A 222 -2.12 -3.46 -9.16
N GLN A 223 -0.93 -2.96 -8.85
CA GLN A 223 -0.60 -1.54 -9.03
C GLN A 223 -0.31 -1.18 -10.49
N VAL A 224 0.40 -2.04 -11.21
CA VAL A 224 0.62 -1.83 -12.65
C VAL A 224 -0.72 -1.78 -13.38
N GLN A 225 -1.64 -2.69 -13.09
CA GLN A 225 -2.97 -2.69 -13.70
C GLN A 225 -3.74 -1.40 -13.37
N ARG A 226 -3.70 -0.89 -12.13
CA ARG A 226 -4.31 0.38 -11.75
C ARG A 226 -3.71 1.56 -12.53
N LEU A 227 -2.40 1.65 -12.61
CA LEU A 227 -1.71 2.70 -13.37
C LEU A 227 -2.12 2.69 -14.86
N LEU A 228 -2.34 1.51 -15.43
CA LEU A 228 -2.78 1.34 -16.82
C LEU A 228 -4.27 1.67 -17.05
N THR A 229 -5.07 1.96 -16.01
CA THR A 229 -6.45 2.47 -16.17
C THR A 229 -6.49 3.95 -16.56
N ALA A 230 -5.39 4.68 -16.47
CA ALA A 230 -5.31 6.09 -16.83
C ALA A 230 -5.39 6.29 -18.35
N LYS A 231 -5.84 7.47 -18.76
CA LYS A 231 -6.03 7.85 -20.19
C LYS A 231 -4.74 7.89 -20.99
N SER A 232 -3.62 8.13 -20.36
CA SER A 232 -2.31 8.28 -21.03
C SER A 232 -1.17 8.05 -20.05
N LEU A 233 0.04 7.77 -20.58
CA LEU A 233 1.26 7.65 -19.78
C LEU A 233 1.45 8.87 -18.88
N LYS A 234 1.27 10.09 -19.38
CA LYS A 234 1.39 11.32 -18.56
C LYS A 234 0.38 11.36 -17.43
N SER A 235 -0.83 10.85 -17.63
CA SER A 235 -1.85 10.78 -16.58
C SER A 235 -1.48 9.76 -15.49
N SER A 236 -0.95 8.60 -15.89
CA SER A 236 -0.43 7.59 -14.95
C SER A 236 0.75 8.13 -14.14
N GLN A 237 1.70 8.81 -14.81
CA GLN A 237 2.85 9.43 -14.15
C GLN A 237 2.42 10.48 -13.12
N ARG A 238 1.48 11.38 -13.49
CA ARG A 238 0.93 12.38 -12.56
C ARG A 238 0.19 11.74 -11.38
N ALA A 239 -0.57 10.68 -11.63
CA ALA A 239 -1.26 9.97 -10.57
C ALA A 239 -0.28 9.32 -9.58
N LEU A 240 0.81 8.73 -10.06
CA LEU A 240 1.84 8.15 -9.20
C LEU A 240 2.58 9.22 -8.39
N ILE A 241 2.93 10.37 -8.99
CA ILE A 241 3.56 11.48 -8.27
C ILE A 241 2.65 12.03 -7.17
N LEU A 242 1.34 12.13 -7.43
CA LEU A 242 0.37 12.64 -6.45
C LEU A 242 0.02 11.62 -5.36
N SER A 243 0.33 10.35 -5.57
CA SER A 243 0.06 9.28 -4.58
C SER A 243 1.20 9.09 -3.57
N GLY A 244 2.39 9.58 -3.83
CA GLY A 244 3.58 9.47 -2.97
C GLY A 244 3.84 10.73 -2.22
#